data_152cf698d0fd7fb743d56cfb19064592
#
_entry.id   152cf698d0fd7fb743d56cfb19064592
#
_cell.length_a   1.000
_cell.length_b   1.000
_cell.length_c   1.000
_cell.angle_alpha   90.00
_cell.angle_beta   90.00
_cell.angle_gamma   90.00
#
_symmetry.space_group_name_H-M   'P 1'
#
loop_
_entity.id
_entity.type
_entity.pdbx_description
1 polymer ?
#
loop_
_entity_poly.entity_id
_entity_poly.type
_entity_poly.pdbx_seq_one_letter_code
_entity_poly.pdbx_strand_id
1 'polypeptide(L)'
;MKLEISNGKLIIDLGNLEKAFGIKGPFEIPLQNIVKAGTVAHRTGWEETRAPGAHLPGVVKAGIYNTPRGREFWYVTDKGVLVLELEDESYKRIILSVDGNQEWADRINKATSK
;
A
#
# COMPACT_ATOMS: atom_id res chain seq x y z
N MET A 1 -0.77 -9.68 6.31
CA MET A 1 -1.06 -9.06 5.01
C MET A 1 -0.55 -9.95 3.90
N LYS A 2 -1.36 -10.20 2.92
CA LYS A 2 -0.98 -11.02 1.77
C LYS A 2 -1.28 -10.29 0.48
N LEU A 3 -0.40 -10.46 -0.50
CA LEU A 3 -0.62 -9.93 -1.84
C LEU A 3 -0.74 -11.09 -2.82
N GLU A 4 -1.59 -10.91 -3.82
CA GLU A 4 -1.79 -11.92 -4.86
C GLU A 4 -2.16 -11.24 -6.16
N ILE A 5 -1.67 -11.76 -7.27
CA ILE A 5 -2.08 -11.32 -8.60
C ILE A 5 -2.93 -12.44 -9.18
N SER A 6 -4.19 -12.16 -9.44
CA SER A 6 -5.13 -13.17 -9.90
C SER A 6 -6.19 -12.52 -10.79
N ASN A 7 -6.49 -13.14 -11.92
CA ASN A 7 -7.55 -12.70 -12.82
C ASN A 7 -7.45 -11.23 -13.24
N GLY A 8 -6.24 -10.77 -13.50
CA GLY A 8 -6.00 -9.40 -13.93
C GLY A 8 -6.13 -8.35 -12.83
N LYS A 9 -6.08 -8.78 -11.57
CA LYS A 9 -6.19 -7.89 -10.42
C LYS A 9 -5.07 -8.15 -9.43
N LEU A 10 -4.69 -7.09 -8.72
CA LEU A 10 -3.86 -7.22 -7.53
C LEU A 10 -4.80 -7.26 -6.33
N ILE A 11 -4.68 -8.31 -5.54
CA ILE A 11 -5.48 -8.49 -4.34
C ILE A 11 -4.59 -8.28 -3.13
N ILE A 12 -4.98 -7.35 -2.26
CA ILE A 12 -4.25 -7.06 -1.03
C ILE A 12 -5.15 -7.44 0.14
N ASP A 13 -4.83 -8.55 0.77
CA ASP A 13 -5.58 -9.05 1.91
C ASP A 13 -4.98 -8.46 3.18
N LEU A 14 -5.72 -7.57 3.81
CA LEU A 14 -5.26 -6.86 5.00
C LEU A 14 -5.43 -7.68 6.29
N GLY A 15 -6.20 -8.77 6.25
CA GLY A 15 -6.45 -9.57 7.44
C GLY A 15 -7.14 -8.76 8.51
N ASN A 16 -6.59 -8.80 9.73
CA ASN A 16 -7.20 -8.10 10.87
C ASN A 16 -7.17 -6.57 10.75
N LEU A 17 -6.36 -6.03 9.84
CA LEU A 17 -6.29 -4.59 9.64
C LEU A 17 -7.58 -4.03 9.05
N GLU A 18 -8.37 -4.86 8.39
CA GLU A 18 -9.66 -4.43 7.83
C GLU A 18 -10.55 -3.83 8.92
N LYS A 19 -10.62 -4.50 10.05
CA LYS A 19 -11.43 -4.02 11.19
C LYS A 19 -10.84 -2.75 11.79
N ALA A 20 -9.52 -2.70 11.90
CA ALA A 20 -8.83 -1.57 12.51
C ALA A 20 -9.04 -0.27 11.74
N PHE A 21 -9.18 -0.35 10.43
CA PHE A 21 -9.33 0.83 9.57
C PHE A 21 -10.74 1.00 8.99
N GLY A 22 -11.67 0.16 9.41
CA GLY A 22 -13.05 0.24 8.91
C GLY A 22 -13.19 -0.12 7.43
N ILE A 23 -12.27 -0.91 6.91
CA ILE A 23 -12.26 -1.32 5.51
C ILE A 23 -12.94 -2.68 5.41
N LYS A 24 -13.84 -2.81 4.44
CA LYS A 24 -14.56 -4.07 4.21
C LYS A 24 -13.86 -4.87 3.13
N GLY A 25 -13.32 -6.02 3.52
CA GLY A 25 -12.71 -6.96 2.59
C GLY A 25 -11.34 -6.51 2.06
N PRO A 26 -10.70 -7.35 1.25
CA PRO A 26 -9.42 -7.02 0.66
C PRO A 26 -9.55 -5.94 -0.40
N PHE A 27 -8.44 -5.25 -0.69
CA PHE A 27 -8.39 -4.39 -1.85
C PHE A 27 -8.27 -5.27 -3.09
N GLU A 28 -9.10 -5.01 -4.09
CA GLU A 28 -9.02 -5.67 -5.39
C GLU A 28 -8.82 -4.57 -6.42
N ILE A 29 -7.63 -4.49 -6.97
CA ILE A 29 -7.25 -3.40 -7.86
C ILE A 29 -6.98 -3.97 -9.25
N PRO A 30 -7.77 -3.60 -10.26
CA PRO A 30 -7.46 -4.02 -11.63
C PRO A 30 -6.05 -3.58 -12.00
N LEU A 31 -5.27 -4.47 -12.59
CA LEU A 31 -3.90 -4.15 -12.96
C LEU A 31 -3.82 -2.93 -13.88
N GLN A 32 -4.83 -2.74 -14.73
CA GLN A 32 -4.89 -1.58 -15.62
C GLN A 32 -4.99 -0.26 -14.87
N ASN A 33 -5.42 -0.28 -13.61
CA ASN A 33 -5.54 0.92 -12.80
C ASN A 33 -4.28 1.20 -11.97
N ILE A 34 -3.30 0.32 -12.03
CA ILE A 34 -2.02 0.55 -11.37
C ILE A 34 -1.10 1.26 -12.35
N VAL A 35 -0.78 2.51 -12.04
CA VAL A 35 0.10 3.32 -12.87
C VAL A 35 1.54 2.84 -12.74
N LYS A 36 1.95 2.58 -11.50
CA LYS A 36 3.34 2.27 -11.20
C LYS A 36 3.45 1.63 -9.83
N ALA A 37 4.37 0.68 -9.68
CA ALA A 37 4.76 0.14 -8.40
C ALA A 37 6.24 0.47 -8.17
N GLY A 38 6.55 0.98 -6.98
CA GLY A 38 7.92 1.33 -6.63
C GLY A 38 8.23 0.91 -5.21
N THR A 39 9.48 1.09 -4.81
CA THR A 39 9.94 0.77 -3.47
C THR A 39 10.64 1.96 -2.85
N VAL A 40 10.68 1.95 -1.52
CA VAL A 40 11.44 2.93 -0.77
C VAL A 40 12.35 2.19 0.19
N ALA A 41 13.65 2.41 0.05
CA ALA A 41 14.64 1.74 0.88
C ALA A 41 14.74 2.38 2.27
N HIS A 42 14.50 3.68 2.34
CA HIS A 42 14.58 4.44 3.59
C HIS A 42 13.27 5.14 3.86
N ARG A 43 12.93 5.23 5.12
CA ARG A 43 11.70 5.89 5.58
C ARG A 43 11.98 7.28 6.11
N THR A 44 13.07 7.87 5.69
CA THR A 44 13.47 9.21 6.11
C THR A 44 12.38 10.22 5.81
N GLY A 45 12.00 10.99 6.79
CA GLY A 45 10.93 11.98 6.67
C GLY A 45 9.53 11.46 6.97
N TRP A 46 9.32 10.15 6.95
CA TRP A 46 8.00 9.60 7.25
C TRP A 46 7.70 9.60 8.74
N GLU A 47 8.74 9.48 9.56
CA GLU A 47 8.61 9.51 11.01
C GLU A 47 8.15 10.86 11.52
N GLU A 48 8.44 11.91 10.76
CA GLU A 48 8.05 13.26 11.12
C GLU A 48 6.56 13.51 10.91
N THR A 49 5.91 12.66 10.11
CA THR A 49 4.50 12.81 9.79
C THR A 49 3.67 11.75 10.49
N ARG A 50 3.98 11.45 11.72
CA ARG A 50 3.28 10.42 12.49
C ARG A 50 1.79 10.73 12.58
N ALA A 51 1.01 9.70 12.30
CA ALA A 51 -0.43 9.80 12.53
C ALA A 51 -0.68 9.81 14.02
N PRO A 52 -1.53 10.73 14.51
CA PRO A 52 -1.95 10.69 15.91
C PRO A 52 -2.59 9.34 16.22
N GLY A 53 -2.18 8.71 17.30
CA GLY A 53 -2.75 7.45 17.74
C GLY A 53 -2.10 6.20 17.16
N ALA A 54 -1.11 6.32 16.30
CA ALA A 54 -0.38 5.17 15.77
C ALA A 54 0.67 4.71 16.79
N HIS A 55 0.22 4.06 17.87
CA HIS A 55 1.10 3.61 18.94
C HIS A 55 1.33 2.10 18.94
N LEU A 56 1.06 1.44 17.82
CA LEU A 56 1.32 0.01 17.71
C LEU A 56 2.81 -0.24 17.58
N PRO A 57 3.36 -1.20 18.35
CA PRO A 57 4.78 -1.52 18.23
C PRO A 57 5.16 -1.90 16.79
N GLY A 58 6.27 -1.34 16.30
CA GLY A 58 6.75 -1.64 14.97
C GLY A 58 6.05 -0.91 13.83
N VAL A 59 4.99 -0.16 14.13
CA VAL A 59 4.27 0.59 13.09
C VAL A 59 4.79 2.02 13.07
N VAL A 60 5.27 2.46 11.91
CA VAL A 60 5.78 3.81 11.72
C VAL A 60 4.66 4.77 11.33
N LYS A 61 3.80 4.33 10.40
CA LYS A 61 2.67 5.15 9.95
C LYS A 61 1.57 4.23 9.45
N ALA A 62 0.35 4.49 9.87
CA ALA A 62 -0.80 3.68 9.45
C ALA A 62 -2.05 4.54 9.43
N GLY A 63 -2.91 4.33 8.44
CA GLY A 63 -4.18 5.02 8.36
C GLY A 63 -4.53 5.46 6.96
N ILE A 64 -5.67 6.14 6.88
CA ILE A 64 -6.17 6.71 5.63
C ILE A 64 -5.97 8.21 5.71
N TYR A 65 -5.30 8.77 4.71
CA TYR A 65 -4.95 10.19 4.67
C TYR A 65 -5.53 10.84 3.44
N ASN A 66 -6.07 12.05 3.61
CA ASN A 66 -6.51 12.88 2.50
C ASN A 66 -5.38 13.86 2.21
N THR A 67 -4.90 13.87 0.98
CA THR A 67 -3.83 14.74 0.53
C THR A 67 -4.30 15.57 -0.64
N PRO A 68 -3.56 16.63 -1.02
CA PRO A 68 -3.89 17.37 -2.24
C PRO A 68 -3.93 16.51 -3.50
N ARG A 69 -3.25 15.36 -3.49
CA ARG A 69 -3.25 14.42 -4.60
C ARG A 69 -4.47 13.51 -4.59
N GLY A 70 -5.12 13.36 -3.43
CA GLY A 70 -6.23 12.45 -3.24
C GLY A 70 -6.06 11.62 -1.98
N ARG A 71 -6.85 10.57 -1.87
CA ARG A 71 -6.84 9.71 -0.69
C ARG A 71 -5.71 8.69 -0.79
N GLU A 72 -5.02 8.44 0.33
CA GLU A 72 -3.92 7.48 0.41
C GLU A 72 -4.15 6.54 1.59
N PHE A 73 -3.79 5.26 1.39
CA PHE A 73 -3.78 4.29 2.46
C PHE A 73 -2.33 3.95 2.82
N TRP A 74 -1.99 4.01 4.09
CA TRP A 74 -0.65 3.78 4.60
C TRP A 74 -0.63 2.67 5.64
N TYR A 75 0.30 1.75 5.50
CA TYR A 75 0.64 0.82 6.57
C TYR A 75 2.13 0.51 6.48
N VAL A 76 2.92 1.29 7.19
CA VAL A 76 4.38 1.24 7.14
C VAL A 76 4.93 0.78 8.48
N THR A 77 5.78 -0.24 8.42
CA THR A 77 6.51 -0.79 9.56
C THR A 77 8.01 -0.62 9.29
N ASP A 78 8.84 -1.37 9.99
CA ASP A 78 10.28 -1.36 9.77
C ASP A 78 10.70 -2.22 8.55
N LYS A 79 9.75 -2.89 7.93
CA LYS A 79 10.03 -3.69 6.73
C LYS A 79 10.10 -2.81 5.48
N GLY A 80 10.61 -3.38 4.41
CA GLY A 80 10.68 -2.68 3.13
C GLY A 80 9.30 -2.22 2.66
N VAL A 81 9.26 -1.14 1.91
CA VAL A 81 8.02 -0.47 1.55
C VAL A 81 7.73 -0.61 0.07
N LEU A 82 6.48 -0.92 -0.23
CA LEU A 82 5.94 -0.97 -1.58
C LEU A 82 4.97 0.20 -1.75
N VAL A 83 5.17 1.00 -2.80
CA VAL A 83 4.32 2.14 -3.12
C VAL A 83 3.58 1.85 -4.42
N LEU A 84 2.27 1.90 -4.37
CA LEU A 84 1.42 1.69 -5.54
C LEU A 84 0.76 3.01 -5.90
N GLU A 85 0.99 3.48 -7.13
CA GLU A 85 0.30 4.65 -7.66
C GLU A 85 -0.85 4.18 -8.52
N LEU A 86 -2.03 4.70 -8.26
CA LEU A 86 -3.28 4.22 -8.86
C LEU A 86 -3.99 5.33 -9.63
N GLU A 87 -4.85 4.92 -10.57
CA GLU A 87 -5.78 5.80 -11.24
C GLU A 87 -7.14 5.11 -11.31
N ASP A 88 -8.21 5.89 -11.36
CA ASP A 88 -9.58 5.38 -11.40
C ASP A 88 -9.92 4.49 -10.19
N GLU A 89 -9.32 4.79 -9.04
CA GLU A 89 -9.56 4.08 -7.80
C GLU A 89 -9.89 5.06 -6.68
N SER A 90 -10.49 4.54 -5.61
CA SER A 90 -10.81 5.36 -4.42
C SER A 90 -9.55 5.91 -3.76
N TYR A 91 -8.45 5.18 -3.84
CA TYR A 91 -7.17 5.62 -3.30
C TYR A 91 -6.23 5.97 -4.44
N LYS A 92 -5.55 7.10 -4.29
CA LYS A 92 -4.56 7.56 -5.26
C LYS A 92 -3.25 6.81 -5.10
N ARG A 93 -2.90 6.48 -3.85
CA ARG A 93 -1.72 5.66 -3.55
C ARG A 93 -2.03 4.72 -2.40
N ILE A 94 -1.38 3.56 -2.46
CA ILE A 94 -1.38 2.59 -1.37
C ILE A 94 0.08 2.33 -1.03
N ILE A 95 0.45 2.55 0.22
CA ILE A 95 1.83 2.45 0.68
C ILE A 95 1.89 1.43 1.80
N LEU A 96 2.59 0.32 1.56
CA LEU A 96 2.58 -0.84 2.44
C LEU A 96 4.00 -1.33 2.73
N SER A 97 4.23 -1.79 3.96
CA SER A 97 5.43 -2.58 4.26
C SER A 97 5.13 -4.05 4.00
N VAL A 98 5.92 -4.66 3.13
CA VAL A 98 5.75 -6.07 2.78
C VAL A 98 7.11 -6.74 2.65
N ASP A 99 7.14 -8.05 2.93
CA ASP A 99 8.34 -8.84 2.67
C ASP A 99 8.50 -8.97 1.15
N GLY A 100 9.73 -8.84 0.67
CA GLY A 100 9.99 -8.93 -0.76
C GLY A 100 9.42 -7.77 -1.55
N ASN A 101 9.47 -6.56 -0.99
CA ASN A 101 8.89 -5.38 -1.64
C ASN A 101 9.42 -5.15 -3.06
N GLN A 102 10.71 -5.34 -3.29
CA GLN A 102 11.29 -5.15 -4.63
C GLN A 102 10.77 -6.20 -5.62
N GLU A 103 10.67 -7.44 -5.18
CA GLU A 103 10.13 -8.51 -6.03
C GLU A 103 8.66 -8.23 -6.38
N TRP A 104 7.89 -7.75 -5.42
CA TRP A 104 6.50 -7.40 -5.67
C TRP A 104 6.38 -6.22 -6.64
N ALA A 105 7.21 -5.19 -6.46
CA ALA A 105 7.21 -4.07 -7.40
C ALA A 105 7.52 -4.54 -8.82
N ASP A 106 8.53 -5.40 -8.97
CA ASP A 106 8.92 -5.93 -10.27
C ASP A 106 7.79 -6.78 -10.90
N ARG A 107 7.18 -7.64 -10.10
CA ARG A 107 6.08 -8.49 -10.56
C ARG A 107 4.87 -7.66 -11.00
N ILE A 108 4.53 -6.65 -10.22
CA ILE A 108 3.39 -5.79 -10.53
C ILE A 108 3.66 -4.96 -11.79
N ASN A 109 4.84 -4.36 -11.89
CA ASN A 109 5.20 -3.58 -13.06
C ASN A 109 5.23 -4.44 -14.33
N LYS A 110 5.71 -5.66 -14.21
CA LYS A 110 5.71 -6.60 -15.33
C LYS A 110 4.30 -6.97 -15.73
N ALA A 111 3.43 -7.20 -14.76
CA ALA A 111 2.04 -7.57 -15.01
C ALA A 111 1.23 -6.41 -15.60
N THR A 112 1.57 -5.17 -15.27
CA THR A 112 0.88 -3.99 -15.81
C THR A 112 1.48 -3.51 -17.12
N SER A 113 2.67 -3.96 -17.46
CA SER A 113 3.36 -3.60 -18.71
C SER A 113 2.65 -4.26 -19.89
N LYS A 114 2.48 -3.52 -20.94
CA LYS A 114 1.86 -4.03 -22.15
C LYS A 114 2.90 -4.36 -23.21
#